data_5ff778c11fb3f4726e7401da5609a59b
#
_entry.id   5ff778c11fb3f4726e7401da5609a59b
#
_cell.length_a   1.000
_cell.length_b   1.000
_cell.length_c   1.000
_cell.angle_alpha   90.00
_cell.angle_beta   90.00
_cell.angle_gamma   90.00
#
_symmetry.space_group_name_H-M   'P 1'
#
loop_
_entity.id
_entity.type
_entity.pdbx_description
1 polymer ?
#
loop_
_entity_poly.entity_id
_entity_poly.type
_entity_poly.pdbx_seq_one_letter_code
_entity_poly.pdbx_strand_id
1 'polypeptide(L)'
;MTNRIKAAWEGRISGCLLGKPIEILSMREGKASLENYLKEAKSFPLRDYINHVEHPLIKGLSINCCKGKINRAEQDDDITYTVLALMMLEEHGLKLDTDDIARTWINKLPAGATFTAEREAYIKLLKNMNFDYQWGGERKFDIDTLSDNEFNDWIGAQIRIDMYGWVLPGNPAIAADLARKDARLSHRGCAVELSLIHISEPTRPERSGYG
;
A
#
# COMPACT_ATOMS: atom_id res chain seq x y z
N MET A 1 11.73 -15.71 -13.31
CA MET A 1 11.40 -15.00 -12.07
C MET A 1 11.41 -13.49 -12.28
N THR A 2 12.49 -12.91 -12.75
CA THR A 2 12.66 -11.46 -12.97
C THR A 2 11.52 -10.79 -13.75
N ASN A 3 11.04 -11.40 -14.84
CA ASN A 3 9.95 -10.84 -15.66
C ASN A 3 8.61 -10.75 -14.92
N ARG A 4 8.32 -11.69 -14.00
CA ARG A 4 7.07 -11.66 -13.20
C ARG A 4 7.09 -10.55 -12.17
N ILE A 5 8.21 -10.36 -11.48
CA ILE A 5 8.37 -9.27 -10.51
C ILE A 5 8.28 -7.92 -11.23
N LYS A 6 8.93 -7.79 -12.39
CA LYS A 6 8.81 -6.58 -13.22
C LYS A 6 7.36 -6.30 -13.61
N ALA A 7 6.63 -7.31 -14.11
CA ALA A 7 5.23 -7.18 -14.47
C ALA A 7 4.33 -6.80 -13.25
N ALA A 8 4.63 -7.34 -12.07
CA ALA A 8 3.94 -6.98 -10.83
C ALA A 8 4.15 -5.50 -10.46
N TRP A 9 5.40 -5.01 -10.57
CA TRP A 9 5.71 -3.59 -10.41
C TRP A 9 5.00 -2.70 -11.43
N GLU A 10 5.03 -3.08 -12.70
CA GLU A 10 4.34 -2.36 -13.77
C GLU A 10 2.83 -2.31 -13.52
N GLY A 11 2.24 -3.43 -13.07
CA GLY A 11 0.83 -3.50 -12.69
C GLY A 11 0.49 -2.58 -11.51
N ARG A 12 1.30 -2.61 -10.45
CA ARG A 12 1.12 -1.74 -9.27
C ARG A 12 1.17 -0.26 -9.67
N ILE A 13 2.21 0.16 -10.37
CA ILE A 13 2.40 1.55 -10.78
C ILE A 13 1.28 1.98 -11.73
N SER A 14 0.93 1.15 -12.71
CA SER A 14 -0.13 1.46 -13.67
C SER A 14 -1.49 1.58 -13.00
N GLY A 15 -1.82 0.68 -12.07
CA GLY A 15 -3.06 0.72 -11.30
C GLY A 15 -3.15 1.96 -10.42
N CYS A 16 -2.08 2.31 -9.73
CA CYS A 16 -1.99 3.50 -8.91
C CYS A 16 -2.19 4.78 -9.75
N LEU A 17 -1.48 4.91 -10.87
CA LEU A 17 -1.63 6.06 -11.77
C LEU A 17 -3.04 6.13 -12.40
N LEU A 18 -3.69 4.99 -12.64
CA LEU A 18 -5.05 4.94 -13.17
C LEU A 18 -6.07 5.41 -12.13
N GLY A 19 -5.95 5.01 -10.88
CA GLY A 19 -6.87 5.33 -9.79
C GLY A 19 -6.72 6.75 -9.24
N LYS A 20 -5.48 7.24 -9.14
CA LYS A 20 -5.14 8.50 -8.47
C LYS A 20 -5.95 9.73 -8.90
N PRO A 21 -6.27 9.96 -10.20
CA PRO A 21 -7.06 11.13 -10.60
C PRO A 21 -8.44 11.20 -9.96
N ILE A 22 -9.06 10.05 -9.70
CA ILE A 22 -10.46 9.94 -9.30
C ILE A 22 -10.66 9.47 -7.86
N GLU A 23 -9.59 9.15 -7.14
CA GLU A 23 -9.64 8.63 -5.77
C GLU A 23 -10.40 9.59 -4.84
N ILE A 24 -9.95 10.82 -4.72
CA ILE A 24 -10.56 11.82 -3.83
C ILE A 24 -11.99 12.16 -4.27
N LEU A 25 -12.25 12.21 -5.57
CA LEU A 25 -13.59 12.41 -6.10
C LEU A 25 -14.52 11.27 -5.66
N SER A 26 -14.10 10.03 -5.86
CA SER A 26 -14.85 8.83 -5.46
C SER A 26 -15.14 8.79 -3.96
N MET A 27 -14.13 9.10 -3.13
CA MET A 27 -14.27 9.09 -1.68
C MET A 27 -15.23 10.17 -1.15
N ARG A 28 -15.22 11.37 -1.75
CA ARG A 28 -16.01 12.51 -1.26
C ARG A 28 -17.40 12.60 -1.85
N GLU A 29 -17.56 12.26 -3.11
CA GLU A 29 -18.80 12.47 -3.84
C GLU A 29 -19.48 11.17 -4.29
N GLY A 30 -18.77 10.04 -4.17
CA GLY A 30 -19.31 8.72 -4.43
C GLY A 30 -19.46 8.36 -5.91
N LYS A 31 -20.12 7.21 -6.15
CA LYS A 31 -20.19 6.55 -7.45
C LYS A 31 -20.84 7.40 -8.54
N ALA A 32 -21.92 8.12 -8.23
CA ALA A 32 -22.67 8.88 -9.25
C ALA A 32 -21.83 10.02 -9.81
N SER A 33 -21.17 10.80 -8.97
CA SER A 33 -20.27 11.89 -9.39
C SER A 33 -19.07 11.37 -10.16
N LEU A 34 -18.49 10.25 -9.70
CA LEU A 34 -17.41 9.57 -10.40
C LEU A 34 -17.83 9.17 -11.84
N GLU A 35 -18.99 8.53 -12.00
CA GLU A 35 -19.49 8.11 -13.31
C GLU A 35 -19.75 9.29 -14.23
N ASN A 36 -20.32 10.38 -13.71
CA ASN A 36 -20.56 11.61 -14.47
C ASN A 36 -19.24 12.23 -14.95
N TYR A 37 -18.25 12.35 -14.07
CA TYR A 37 -16.91 12.83 -14.42
C TYR A 37 -16.27 11.98 -15.53
N LEU A 38 -16.31 10.65 -15.41
CA LEU A 38 -15.75 9.75 -16.42
C LEU A 38 -16.44 9.88 -17.77
N LYS A 39 -17.76 10.12 -17.80
CA LYS A 39 -18.51 10.38 -19.03
C LYS A 39 -18.10 11.72 -19.66
N GLU A 40 -18.00 12.78 -18.87
CA GLU A 40 -17.53 14.10 -19.31
C GLU A 40 -16.11 14.04 -19.87
N ALA A 41 -15.22 13.32 -19.18
CA ALA A 41 -13.85 13.06 -19.60
C ALA A 41 -13.74 12.12 -20.82
N LYS A 42 -14.86 11.60 -21.35
CA LYS A 42 -14.89 10.57 -22.42
C LYS A 42 -14.03 9.34 -22.08
N SER A 43 -14.03 8.97 -20.81
CA SER A 43 -13.26 7.84 -20.26
C SER A 43 -14.17 6.73 -19.71
N PHE A 44 -15.48 6.79 -19.99
CA PHE A 44 -16.44 5.75 -19.59
C PHE A 44 -16.94 4.94 -20.78
N PRO A 45 -16.99 3.59 -20.73
CA PRO A 45 -16.40 2.74 -19.68
C PRO A 45 -14.89 2.83 -19.64
N LEU A 46 -14.29 2.73 -18.45
CA LEU A 46 -12.85 2.88 -18.26
C LEU A 46 -12.09 1.73 -18.93
N ARG A 47 -11.22 2.05 -19.89
CA ARG A 47 -10.39 1.08 -20.65
C ARG A 47 -8.94 1.52 -20.82
N ASP A 48 -8.61 2.72 -20.37
CA ASP A 48 -7.31 3.36 -20.48
C ASP A 48 -7.20 4.46 -19.42
N TYR A 49 -6.05 5.12 -19.30
CA TYR A 49 -5.89 6.26 -18.43
C TYR A 49 -6.93 7.36 -18.71
N ILE A 50 -7.33 8.03 -17.64
CA ILE A 50 -8.45 8.98 -17.65
C ILE A 50 -8.03 10.30 -18.30
N ASN A 51 -8.83 10.81 -19.25
CA ASN A 51 -8.61 12.14 -19.76
C ASN A 51 -8.88 13.19 -18.69
N HIS A 52 -8.09 14.26 -18.70
CA HIS A 52 -8.28 15.35 -17.77
C HIS A 52 -9.45 16.25 -18.18
N VAL A 53 -10.37 16.46 -17.27
CA VAL A 53 -11.37 17.53 -17.27
C VAL A 53 -11.21 18.30 -15.97
N GLU A 54 -11.40 19.61 -16.00
CA GLU A 54 -11.25 20.41 -14.79
C GLU A 54 -12.29 20.04 -13.74
N HIS A 55 -11.82 19.75 -12.52
CA HIS A 55 -12.68 19.46 -11.39
C HIS A 55 -11.99 19.90 -10.08
N PRO A 56 -12.72 20.51 -9.12
CA PRO A 56 -12.11 21.05 -7.88
C PRO A 56 -11.34 20.02 -7.04
N LEU A 57 -11.74 18.74 -7.11
CA LEU A 57 -11.10 17.64 -6.38
C LEU A 57 -9.96 16.96 -7.15
N ILE A 58 -9.80 17.24 -8.46
CA ILE A 58 -8.75 16.66 -9.30
C ILE A 58 -7.70 17.73 -9.58
N LYS A 59 -6.68 17.76 -8.73
CA LYS A 59 -5.64 18.80 -8.74
C LYS A 59 -4.27 18.25 -8.34
N GLY A 60 -3.23 19.06 -8.57
CA GLY A 60 -1.86 18.71 -8.16
C GLY A 60 -1.37 17.45 -8.87
N LEU A 61 -0.84 16.50 -8.11
CA LEU A 61 -0.26 15.25 -8.64
C LEU A 61 -1.29 14.40 -9.40
N SER A 62 -2.57 14.46 -9.05
CA SER A 62 -3.64 13.74 -9.73
C SER A 62 -3.75 14.10 -11.21
N ILE A 63 -3.50 15.37 -11.58
CA ILE A 63 -3.52 15.81 -12.99
C ILE A 63 -2.39 15.16 -13.78
N ASN A 64 -1.21 14.96 -13.18
CA ASN A 64 -0.07 14.33 -13.82
C ASN A 64 -0.30 12.84 -14.12
N CYS A 65 -1.28 12.21 -13.47
CA CYS A 65 -1.68 10.83 -13.71
C CYS A 65 -2.76 10.70 -14.79
N CYS A 66 -3.22 11.82 -15.40
CA CYS A 66 -4.17 11.79 -16.49
C CYS A 66 -3.51 11.44 -17.84
N LYS A 67 -4.30 10.88 -18.76
CA LYS A 67 -3.86 10.49 -20.10
C LYS A 67 -3.16 11.65 -20.83
N GLY A 68 -2.00 11.34 -21.40
CA GLY A 68 -1.17 12.33 -22.11
C GLY A 68 -0.35 13.26 -21.21
N LYS A 69 -0.47 13.15 -19.88
CA LYS A 69 0.32 13.95 -18.92
C LYS A 69 1.29 13.09 -18.12
N ILE A 70 1.17 11.78 -18.20
CA ILE A 70 2.03 10.83 -17.47
C ILE A 70 3.43 10.84 -18.06
N ASN A 71 4.42 11.24 -17.26
CA ASN A 71 5.84 11.22 -17.62
C ASN A 71 6.71 10.53 -16.56
N ARG A 72 6.11 10.17 -15.43
CA ARG A 72 6.75 9.45 -14.31
C ARG A 72 5.67 8.80 -13.44
N ALA A 73 6.07 7.90 -12.55
CA ALA A 73 5.26 7.49 -11.43
C ALA A 73 5.21 8.64 -10.41
N GLU A 74 4.02 9.16 -10.13
CA GLU A 74 3.85 10.17 -9.08
C GLU A 74 3.92 9.52 -7.70
N GLN A 75 4.30 10.33 -6.70
CA GLN A 75 4.37 9.86 -5.32
C GLN A 75 3.00 9.37 -4.84
N ASP A 76 3.03 8.20 -4.22
CA ASP A 76 1.85 7.53 -3.70
C ASP A 76 2.25 6.56 -2.58
N ASP A 77 1.40 6.38 -1.58
CA ASP A 77 1.67 5.43 -0.49
C ASP A 77 1.63 3.97 -0.96
N ASP A 78 0.78 3.62 -1.91
CA ASP A 78 0.78 2.31 -2.58
C ASP A 78 2.14 1.93 -3.15
N ILE A 79 2.86 2.89 -3.71
CA ILE A 79 4.21 2.67 -4.27
C ILE A 79 5.26 2.73 -3.16
N THR A 80 5.15 3.71 -2.26
CA THR A 80 6.13 3.94 -1.18
C THR A 80 6.27 2.71 -0.28
N TYR A 81 5.15 2.14 0.19
CA TYR A 81 5.21 0.97 1.05
C TYR A 81 5.75 -0.28 0.34
N THR A 82 5.45 -0.45 -0.94
CA THR A 82 6.01 -1.54 -1.73
C THR A 82 7.54 -1.42 -1.89
N VAL A 83 8.05 -0.19 -2.07
CA VAL A 83 9.50 0.09 -2.09
C VAL A 83 10.13 -0.20 -0.72
N LEU A 84 9.49 0.24 0.37
CA LEU A 84 9.98 -0.04 1.73
C LEU A 84 10.03 -1.55 2.01
N ALA A 85 9.01 -2.31 1.61
CA ALA A 85 9.00 -3.76 1.76
C ALA A 85 10.16 -4.42 1.00
N LEU A 86 10.48 -3.96 -0.21
CA LEU A 86 11.66 -4.41 -0.96
C LEU A 86 12.95 -4.12 -0.18
N MET A 87 13.13 -2.89 0.30
CA MET A 87 14.32 -2.49 1.06
C MET A 87 14.49 -3.33 2.34
N MET A 88 13.40 -3.59 3.06
CA MET A 88 13.40 -4.43 4.26
C MET A 88 13.78 -5.89 3.95
N LEU A 89 13.28 -6.43 2.84
CA LEU A 89 13.65 -7.77 2.39
C LEU A 89 15.12 -7.86 1.96
N GLU A 90 15.67 -6.83 1.32
CA GLU A 90 17.09 -6.77 0.96
C GLU A 90 17.99 -6.69 2.21
N GLU A 91 17.55 -6.00 3.27
CA GLU A 91 18.33 -5.80 4.50
C GLU A 91 18.22 -7.00 5.45
N HIS A 92 17.01 -7.55 5.66
CA HIS A 92 16.73 -8.57 6.68
C HIS A 92 16.38 -9.96 6.12
N GLY A 93 16.08 -10.04 4.82
CA GLY A 93 15.64 -11.29 4.17
C GLY A 93 14.35 -11.83 4.80
N LEU A 94 14.28 -13.16 4.91
CA LEU A 94 13.11 -13.83 5.51
C LEU A 94 13.09 -13.80 7.05
N LYS A 95 14.11 -13.20 7.67
CA LYS A 95 14.16 -13.01 9.13
C LYS A 95 13.50 -11.71 9.58
N LEU A 96 13.04 -10.89 8.64
CA LEU A 96 12.33 -9.65 8.90
C LEU A 96 11.26 -9.83 9.98
N ASP A 97 11.27 -8.94 10.98
CA ASP A 97 10.26 -8.89 12.02
C ASP A 97 9.59 -7.51 12.15
N THR A 98 8.60 -7.41 13.03
CA THR A 98 7.84 -6.16 13.22
C THR A 98 8.70 -5.03 13.79
N ASP A 99 9.75 -5.35 14.55
CA ASP A 99 10.69 -4.37 15.10
C ASP A 99 11.55 -3.76 14.00
N ASP A 100 12.05 -4.58 13.06
CA ASP A 100 12.79 -4.13 11.87
C ASP A 100 11.93 -3.20 11.00
N ILE A 101 10.64 -3.54 10.84
CA ILE A 101 9.68 -2.71 10.10
C ILE A 101 9.49 -1.36 10.79
N ALA A 102 9.30 -1.35 12.10
CA ALA A 102 9.17 -0.12 12.89
C ALA A 102 10.41 0.78 12.77
N ARG A 103 11.62 0.21 12.85
CA ARG A 103 12.88 0.94 12.65
C ARG A 103 13.00 1.49 11.24
N THR A 104 12.60 0.71 10.24
CA THR A 104 12.62 1.15 8.84
C THR A 104 11.67 2.33 8.63
N TRP A 105 10.49 2.32 9.24
CA TRP A 105 9.56 3.45 9.18
C TRP A 105 10.20 4.73 9.75
N ILE A 106 10.79 4.66 10.94
CA ILE A 106 11.43 5.82 11.55
C ILE A 106 12.54 6.39 10.65
N ASN A 107 13.34 5.52 10.06
CA ASN A 107 14.55 5.92 9.35
C ASN A 107 14.31 6.26 7.86
N LYS A 108 13.28 5.69 7.23
CA LYS A 108 13.12 5.75 5.77
C LYS A 108 11.74 6.20 5.30
N LEU A 109 10.69 6.14 6.13
CA LEU A 109 9.34 6.56 5.77
C LEU A 109 9.12 8.02 6.19
N PRO A 110 8.88 8.95 5.24
CA PRO A 110 8.52 10.32 5.60
C PRO A 110 7.18 10.35 6.34
N ALA A 111 7.13 10.95 7.53
CA ALA A 111 5.91 11.05 8.33
C ALA A 111 4.72 11.67 7.57
N GLY A 112 5.02 12.62 6.66
CA GLY A 112 4.01 13.26 5.80
C GLY A 112 3.38 12.33 4.75
N ALA A 113 3.98 11.17 4.48
CA ALA A 113 3.48 10.16 3.56
C ALA A 113 2.65 9.06 4.26
N THR A 114 2.30 9.24 5.52
CA THR A 114 1.46 8.31 6.29
C THR A 114 0.02 8.84 6.39
N PHE A 115 -0.95 7.94 6.39
CA PHE A 115 -2.38 8.26 6.52
C PHE A 115 -3.05 7.32 7.54
N THR A 116 -4.17 7.73 8.09
CA THR A 116 -5.04 6.93 8.99
C THR A 116 -4.27 6.04 9.99
N ALA A 117 -4.44 4.73 9.94
CA ALA A 117 -3.82 3.77 10.87
C ALA A 117 -2.29 3.85 10.91
N GLU A 118 -1.64 4.01 9.76
CA GLU A 118 -0.19 4.15 9.65
C GLU A 118 0.31 5.41 10.33
N ARG A 119 -0.41 6.52 10.18
CA ARG A 119 -0.05 7.79 10.85
C ARG A 119 -0.18 7.67 12.36
N GLU A 120 -1.27 7.09 12.85
CA GLU A 120 -1.47 6.87 14.29
C GLU A 120 -0.38 5.97 14.87
N ALA A 121 -0.06 4.85 14.19
CA ALA A 121 1.02 3.98 14.60
C ALA A 121 2.38 4.71 14.60
N TYR A 122 2.66 5.50 13.56
CA TYR A 122 3.90 6.28 13.45
C TYR A 122 4.04 7.31 14.57
N ILE A 123 2.98 8.05 14.89
CA ILE A 123 2.96 9.01 16.01
C ILE A 123 3.21 8.30 17.34
N LYS A 124 2.54 7.17 17.57
CA LYS A 124 2.74 6.38 18.79
C LYS A 124 4.15 5.83 18.87
N LEU A 125 4.72 5.36 17.75
CA LEU A 125 6.09 4.88 17.67
C LEU A 125 7.07 5.96 18.09
N LEU A 126 6.97 7.17 17.52
CA LEU A 126 7.82 8.31 17.89
C LEU A 126 7.70 8.71 19.37
N LYS A 127 6.49 8.63 19.93
CA LYS A 127 6.26 8.98 21.34
C LYS A 127 6.81 7.96 22.35
N ASN A 128 6.86 6.70 21.95
CA ASN A 128 7.19 5.59 22.85
C ASN A 128 8.59 5.00 22.64
N MET A 129 9.28 5.36 21.56
CA MET A 129 10.65 4.87 21.32
C MET A 129 11.67 5.51 22.26
N ASN A 130 12.69 4.74 22.61
CA ASN A 130 13.86 5.28 23.33
C ASN A 130 14.72 6.13 22.39
N PHE A 131 15.56 6.97 22.97
CA PHE A 131 16.48 7.85 22.24
C PHE A 131 17.37 7.10 21.22
N ASP A 132 17.84 5.92 21.55
CA ASP A 132 18.77 5.11 20.75
C ASP A 132 18.07 4.03 19.90
N TYR A 133 16.76 3.87 20.02
CA TYR A 133 16.00 2.80 19.37
C TYR A 133 16.15 2.81 17.84
N GLN A 134 16.11 3.96 17.21
CA GLN A 134 16.24 4.08 15.75
C GLN A 134 17.61 3.63 15.21
N TRP A 135 18.65 3.61 16.06
CA TRP A 135 20.01 3.16 15.70
C TRP A 135 20.35 1.75 16.21
N GLY A 136 19.35 0.97 16.55
CA GLY A 136 19.52 -0.41 16.98
C GLY A 136 19.53 -0.64 18.48
N GLY A 137 19.24 0.39 19.27
CA GLY A 137 19.05 0.26 20.72
C GLY A 137 17.86 -0.64 21.09
N GLU A 138 17.82 -1.10 22.33
CA GLU A 138 16.76 -1.98 22.80
C GLU A 138 15.40 -1.29 22.79
N ARG A 139 14.37 -1.98 22.30
CA ARG A 139 12.98 -1.56 22.40
C ARG A 139 12.48 -1.66 23.84
N LYS A 140 11.93 -0.57 24.36
CA LYS A 140 11.33 -0.50 25.72
C LYS A 140 9.84 -0.16 25.69
N PHE A 141 9.14 -0.56 24.64
CA PHE A 141 7.69 -0.41 24.50
C PHE A 141 7.09 -1.64 23.83
N ASP A 142 5.80 -1.85 24.00
CA ASP A 142 5.06 -2.91 23.34
C ASP A 142 4.66 -2.46 21.92
N ILE A 143 5.10 -3.21 20.90
CA ILE A 143 4.75 -2.95 19.51
C ILE A 143 3.23 -3.05 19.27
N ASP A 144 2.55 -3.97 19.97
CA ASP A 144 1.11 -4.18 19.77
C ASP A 144 0.28 -2.94 20.17
N THR A 145 0.81 -2.07 21.03
CA THR A 145 0.16 -0.79 21.36
C THR A 145 0.10 0.17 20.18
N LEU A 146 0.98 0.04 19.20
CA LEU A 146 1.04 0.92 18.03
C LEU A 146 -0.20 0.74 17.13
N SER A 147 -0.69 -0.49 17.01
CA SER A 147 -1.86 -0.84 16.21
C SER A 147 -3.20 -0.55 16.91
N ASP A 148 -3.19 -0.07 18.16
CA ASP A 148 -4.39 0.29 18.90
C ASP A 148 -4.88 1.69 18.50
N ASN A 149 -5.54 1.81 17.36
CA ASN A 149 -6.05 3.07 16.81
C ASN A 149 -7.44 2.84 16.17
N GLU A 150 -8.19 3.92 15.95
CA GLU A 150 -9.55 3.87 15.41
C GLU A 150 -9.66 3.40 13.96
N PHE A 151 -8.53 3.33 13.24
CA PHE A 151 -8.45 2.89 11.84
C PHE A 151 -7.82 1.51 11.69
N ASN A 152 -7.63 0.77 12.77
CA ASN A 152 -6.85 -0.47 12.79
C ASN A 152 -7.48 -1.64 12.02
N ASP A 153 -8.72 -1.53 11.61
CA ASP A 153 -9.45 -2.48 10.75
C ASP A 153 -9.64 -2.00 9.31
N TRP A 154 -9.02 -0.85 8.95
CA TRP A 154 -9.09 -0.29 7.61
C TRP A 154 -8.13 -0.98 6.64
N ILE A 155 -8.22 -0.61 5.35
CA ILE A 155 -7.56 -1.28 4.22
C ILE A 155 -6.03 -1.09 4.14
N GLY A 156 -5.47 -0.11 4.85
CA GLY A 156 -4.06 0.31 4.68
C GLY A 156 -3.01 -0.81 4.77
N ALA A 157 -3.29 -1.89 5.50
CA ALA A 157 -2.38 -3.03 5.55
C ALA A 157 -2.20 -3.73 4.18
N GLN A 158 -3.23 -3.74 3.32
CA GLN A 158 -3.19 -4.44 2.03
C GLN A 158 -2.20 -3.83 1.04
N ILE A 159 -2.04 -2.51 1.04
CA ILE A 159 -1.14 -1.83 0.10
C ILE A 159 0.35 -2.08 0.39
N ARG A 160 0.68 -2.60 1.58
CA ARG A 160 2.06 -2.77 2.03
C ARG A 160 2.66 -4.14 1.74
N ILE A 161 1.81 -5.15 1.57
CA ILE A 161 2.20 -6.56 1.67
C ILE A 161 2.48 -7.26 0.35
N ASP A 162 2.14 -6.68 -0.78
CA ASP A 162 2.26 -7.31 -2.11
C ASP A 162 3.66 -7.82 -2.42
N MET A 163 4.69 -7.09 -2.00
CA MET A 163 6.07 -7.47 -2.23
C MET A 163 6.39 -8.86 -1.67
N TYR A 164 5.85 -9.21 -0.50
CA TYR A 164 6.06 -10.52 0.12
C TYR A 164 5.48 -11.66 -0.74
N GLY A 165 4.32 -11.44 -1.35
CA GLY A 165 3.74 -12.39 -2.31
C GLY A 165 4.55 -12.49 -3.61
N TRP A 166 5.07 -11.38 -4.12
CA TRP A 166 5.80 -11.37 -5.39
C TRP A 166 7.14 -12.11 -5.34
N VAL A 167 7.85 -12.02 -4.19
CA VAL A 167 9.17 -12.65 -4.05
C VAL A 167 9.12 -14.09 -3.56
N LEU A 168 7.97 -14.57 -3.10
CA LEU A 168 7.77 -15.90 -2.52
C LEU A 168 6.74 -16.76 -3.29
N PRO A 169 6.80 -16.84 -4.63
CA PRO A 169 5.86 -17.65 -5.39
C PRO A 169 5.99 -19.14 -4.99
N GLY A 170 4.86 -19.75 -4.65
CA GLY A 170 4.82 -21.14 -4.17
C GLY A 170 5.10 -21.34 -2.67
N ASN A 171 5.36 -20.25 -1.93
CA ASN A 171 5.57 -20.30 -0.48
C ASN A 171 4.58 -19.38 0.27
N PRO A 172 3.26 -19.59 0.12
CA PRO A 172 2.26 -18.68 0.67
C PRO A 172 2.32 -18.56 2.20
N ALA A 173 2.73 -19.62 2.90
CA ALA A 173 2.85 -19.59 4.36
C ALA A 173 3.93 -18.61 4.85
N ILE A 174 5.09 -18.57 4.17
CA ILE A 174 6.17 -17.64 4.51
C ILE A 174 5.77 -16.21 4.12
N ALA A 175 5.16 -16.03 2.96
CA ALA A 175 4.66 -14.73 2.52
C ALA A 175 3.61 -14.18 3.50
N ALA A 176 2.68 -15.02 3.96
CA ALA A 176 1.67 -14.66 4.95
C ALA A 176 2.28 -14.30 6.31
N ASP A 177 3.33 -15.00 6.76
CA ASP A 177 4.01 -14.66 8.02
C ASP A 177 4.67 -13.27 7.95
N LEU A 178 5.39 -12.97 6.86
CA LEU A 178 5.99 -11.65 6.64
C LEU A 178 4.93 -10.55 6.54
N ALA A 179 3.85 -10.80 5.80
CA ALA A 179 2.73 -9.88 5.68
C ALA A 179 2.05 -9.60 7.03
N ARG A 180 1.89 -10.64 7.87
CA ARG A 180 1.34 -10.48 9.22
C ARG A 180 2.24 -9.63 10.09
N LYS A 181 3.56 -9.84 10.04
CA LYS A 181 4.54 -9.02 10.77
C LYS A 181 4.49 -7.56 10.37
N ASP A 182 4.29 -7.29 9.09
CA ASP A 182 4.13 -5.93 8.56
C ASP A 182 2.79 -5.32 8.97
N ALA A 183 1.70 -6.00 8.69
CA ALA A 183 0.35 -5.49 8.94
C ALA A 183 0.12 -5.14 10.42
N ARG A 184 0.58 -5.99 11.34
CA ARG A 184 0.36 -5.82 12.78
C ARG A 184 1.03 -4.57 13.39
N LEU A 185 1.93 -3.91 12.70
CA LEU A 185 2.51 -2.66 13.19
C LEU A 185 1.47 -1.55 13.36
N SER A 186 0.43 -1.53 12.51
CA SER A 186 -0.59 -0.47 12.49
C SER A 186 -2.03 -0.99 12.48
N HIS A 187 -2.24 -2.27 12.17
CA HIS A 187 -3.56 -2.87 11.99
C HIS A 187 -3.77 -4.11 12.88
N ARG A 188 -5.05 -4.50 13.04
CA ARG A 188 -5.49 -5.65 13.83
C ARG A 188 -6.65 -6.39 13.15
N GLY A 189 -6.99 -7.56 13.70
CA GLY A 189 -8.20 -8.30 13.35
C GLY A 189 -8.38 -8.52 11.86
N CYS A 190 -9.57 -8.16 11.36
CA CYS A 190 -9.95 -8.41 9.96
C CYS A 190 -9.02 -7.77 8.93
N ALA A 191 -8.44 -6.60 9.20
CA ALA A 191 -7.52 -5.94 8.28
C ALA A 191 -6.25 -6.77 8.05
N VAL A 192 -5.73 -7.40 9.10
CA VAL A 192 -4.58 -8.31 9.00
C VAL A 192 -4.95 -9.57 8.22
N GLU A 193 -6.08 -10.22 8.56
CA GLU A 193 -6.52 -11.45 7.89
C GLU A 193 -6.84 -11.23 6.40
N LEU A 194 -7.51 -10.13 6.04
CA LEU A 194 -7.77 -9.76 4.64
C LEU A 194 -6.47 -9.53 3.86
N SER A 195 -5.46 -8.95 4.51
CA SER A 195 -4.13 -8.78 3.91
C SER A 195 -3.49 -10.13 3.58
N LEU A 196 -3.63 -11.13 4.45
CA LEU A 196 -3.11 -12.48 4.20
C LEU A 196 -3.85 -13.19 3.05
N ILE A 197 -5.17 -13.02 2.95
CA ILE A 197 -5.97 -13.54 1.85
C ILE A 197 -5.52 -12.91 0.53
N HIS A 198 -5.31 -11.60 0.52
CA HIS A 198 -4.89 -10.85 -0.67
C HIS A 198 -3.60 -11.41 -1.29
N ILE A 199 -2.57 -11.73 -0.51
CA ILE A 199 -1.32 -12.30 -1.03
C ILE A 199 -1.41 -13.79 -1.37
N SER A 200 -2.40 -14.52 -0.87
CA SER A 200 -2.62 -15.94 -1.18
C SER A 200 -3.50 -16.18 -2.41
N GLU A 201 -4.39 -15.23 -2.74
CA GLU A 201 -5.29 -15.30 -3.90
C GLU A 201 -4.60 -15.32 -5.28
N PRO A 202 -3.51 -14.58 -5.53
CA PRO A 202 -2.80 -14.62 -6.81
C PRO A 202 -2.24 -15.99 -7.17
N THR A 203 -2.20 -16.93 -6.22
CA THR A 203 -1.75 -18.32 -6.46
C THR A 203 -2.89 -19.27 -6.79
N ARG A 204 -4.14 -18.81 -6.72
CA ARG A 204 -5.31 -19.62 -7.06
C ARG A 204 -5.45 -19.68 -8.59
N PRO A 205 -5.41 -20.87 -9.23
CA PRO A 205 -5.73 -20.97 -10.65
C PRO A 205 -7.14 -20.43 -10.85
N GLU A 206 -7.31 -19.47 -11.77
CA GLU A 206 -8.65 -19.13 -12.23
C GLU A 206 -9.35 -20.42 -12.65
N ARG A 207 -10.42 -20.78 -11.96
CA ARG A 207 -11.32 -21.81 -12.47
C ARG A 207 -11.92 -21.22 -13.75
N SER A 208 -11.37 -21.64 -14.88
CA SER A 208 -12.02 -21.50 -16.19
C SER A 208 -13.33 -22.28 -16.13
N GLY A 209 -14.38 -21.62 -15.69
CA GLY A 209 -15.72 -22.16 -15.54
C GLY A 209 -16.69 -21.22 -16.22
N TYR A 210 -16.61 -21.16 -17.54
CA TYR A 210 -17.78 -20.92 -18.37
C TYR A 210 -18.04 -22.20 -19.14
N GLY A 211 -18.84 -23.06 -18.56
CA GLY A 211 -19.64 -24.08 -19.24
C GLY A 211 -21.07 -23.59 -19.32
#